data_d04d4de9f38f54ed8141207aff472a7d
#
_entry.id   d04d4de9f38f54ed8141207aff472a7d
#
_cell.length_a   1.000
_cell.length_b   1.000
_cell.length_c   1.000
_cell.angle_alpha   90.00
_cell.angle_beta   90.00
_cell.angle_gamma   90.00
#
_symmetry.space_group_name_H-M   'P 1'
#
loop_
_entity.id
_entity.type
_entity.pdbx_description
1 polymer ?
#
loop_
_entity_poly.entity_id
_entity_poly.type
_entity_poly.pdbx_seq_one_letter_code
_entity_poly.pdbx_strand_id
1 'polypeptide(L)' 'MPYHIKKPSHLNSSVDVYYMGEKRWSDTYSGRKQYTNNPTYLTTNTDGKNGGWEGSTVVTE' A
#
# COMPACT_ATOMS: atom_id res chain seq x y z
N MET A 1 -10.99 -13.81 -1.70
CA MET A 1 -9.59 -13.63 -2.13
C MET A 1 -8.95 -12.52 -1.32
N PRO A 2 -7.72 -12.70 -0.86
CA PRO A 2 -7.07 -11.64 -0.12
C PRO A 2 -6.62 -10.51 -1.03
N TYR A 3 -6.41 -9.36 -0.42
CA TYR A 3 -5.97 -8.14 -1.10
C TYR A 3 -4.83 -7.53 -0.33
N HIS A 4 -3.99 -6.78 -1.02
CA HIS A 4 -3.00 -5.95 -0.35
C HIS A 4 -2.89 -4.62 -1.09
N ILE A 5 -2.20 -3.66 -0.49
CA ILE A 5 -2.06 -2.33 -1.05
C ILE A 5 -0.58 -2.07 -1.32
N LYS A 6 -0.28 -1.56 -2.50
CA LYS A 6 1.09 -1.19 -2.86
C LYS A 6 1.10 0.19 -3.50
N LYS A 7 2.28 0.78 -3.54
CA LYS A 7 2.51 2.03 -4.25
C LYS A 7 3.98 2.10 -4.65
N PRO A 8 4.34 2.96 -5.63
CA PRO A 8 5.75 3.20 -5.92
C PRO A 8 6.43 3.84 -4.70
N SER A 9 7.67 3.42 -4.44
CA SER A 9 8.43 4.01 -3.35
C SER A 9 8.64 5.50 -3.59
N HIS A 10 8.52 6.29 -2.54
CA HIS A 10 8.78 7.72 -2.61
C HIS A 10 10.25 8.01 -2.93
N LEU A 11 11.14 7.15 -2.48
CA LEU A 11 12.59 7.33 -2.69
C LEU A 11 13.04 6.81 -4.05
N ASN A 12 12.37 5.78 -4.56
CA ASN A 12 12.72 5.16 -5.83
C ASN A 12 11.48 4.58 -6.49
N SER A 13 10.94 5.27 -7.49
CA SER A 13 9.67 4.89 -8.11
C SER A 13 9.73 3.57 -8.87
N SER A 14 10.91 3.01 -9.11
CA SER A 14 11.03 1.69 -9.73
C SER A 14 10.89 0.55 -8.73
N VAL A 15 10.77 0.86 -7.44
CA VAL A 15 10.58 -0.11 -6.37
C VAL A 15 9.19 0.11 -5.77
N ASP A 16 8.45 -0.99 -5.56
CA ASP A 16 7.15 -0.93 -4.90
C ASP A 16 7.31 -1.10 -3.40
N VAL A 17 6.48 -0.38 -2.64
CA VAL A 17 6.36 -0.60 -1.20
C VAL A 17 4.94 -1.05 -0.91
N TYR A 18 4.79 -1.84 0.14
CA TYR A 18 3.53 -2.47 0.52
C TYR A 18 3.08 -1.95 1.87
N TYR A 19 1.77 -1.75 2.00
CA TYR A 19 1.22 -1.28 3.25
C TYR A 19 1.28 -2.37 4.32
N MET A 20 1.88 -2.03 5.45
CA MET A 20 2.09 -2.96 6.56
C MET A 20 1.02 -2.82 7.64
N GLY A 21 0.13 -1.84 7.51
CA GLY A 21 -0.78 -1.46 8.58
C GLY A 21 -0.16 -0.39 9.46
N GLU A 22 -0.97 0.25 10.29
CA GLU A 22 -0.53 1.25 11.24
C GLU A 22 0.28 2.40 10.61
N LYS A 23 -0.12 2.81 9.41
CA LYS A 23 0.52 3.89 8.66
C LYS A 23 1.98 3.61 8.31
N ARG A 24 2.32 2.34 8.12
CA ARG A 24 3.69 1.92 7.81
C ARG A 24 3.75 1.29 6.42
N TRP A 25 4.84 1.56 5.73
CA TRP A 25 5.10 1.02 4.40
C TRP A 25 6.48 0.38 4.37
N SER A 26 6.62 -0.70 3.62
CA SER A 26 7.89 -1.40 3.52
C SER A 26 8.01 -2.06 2.15
N ASP A 27 9.23 -2.25 1.69
CA ASP A 27 9.49 -2.97 0.45
C ASP A 27 9.46 -4.49 0.65
N THR A 28 9.23 -4.95 1.87
CA THR A 28 9.16 -6.37 2.20
C THR A 28 7.79 -6.93 1.84
N TYR A 29 7.73 -7.68 0.75
CA TYR A 29 6.47 -8.25 0.27
C TYR A 29 5.83 -9.18 1.31
N SER A 30 6.64 -9.99 1.99
CA SER A 30 6.12 -10.95 2.95
C SER A 30 5.47 -10.31 4.18
N GLY A 31 5.79 -9.03 4.44
CA GLY A 31 5.21 -8.32 5.57
C GLY A 31 3.96 -7.53 5.24
N ARG A 32 3.51 -7.57 4.00
CA ARG A 32 2.34 -6.78 3.59
C ARG A 32 1.10 -7.16 4.38
N LYS A 33 0.29 -6.16 4.70
CA LYS A 33 -0.98 -6.42 5.36
C LYS A 33 -1.98 -6.96 4.33
N GLN A 34 -2.57 -8.10 4.65
CA GLN A 34 -3.59 -8.72 3.80
C GLN A 34 -4.98 -8.39 4.31
N TYR A 35 -5.88 -8.13 3.37
CA TYR A 35 -7.26 -7.77 3.69
C TYR A 35 -8.20 -8.82 3.10
N THR A 36 -9.23 -9.18 3.85
CA THR A 36 -10.24 -10.11 3.38
C THR A 36 -11.18 -9.44 2.38
N ASN A 37 -11.51 -8.18 2.62
CA ASN A 37 -12.38 -7.39 1.75
C ASN A 37 -11.55 -6.35 1.01
N ASN A 38 -12.00 -6.00 -0.19
CA ASN A 38 -11.29 -5.02 -1.02
C ASN A 38 -11.14 -3.68 -0.27
N PRO A 39 -9.91 -3.25 0.05
CA PRO A 39 -9.68 -2.03 0.82
C PRO A 39 -9.59 -0.77 -0.04
N THR A 40 -10.33 -0.69 -1.14
CA THR A 40 -10.28 0.45 -2.05
C THR A 40 -10.51 1.78 -1.32
N TYR A 41 -11.34 1.76 -0.28
CA TYR A 41 -11.62 2.97 0.50
C TYR A 41 -10.34 3.59 1.10
N LEU A 42 -9.31 2.79 1.33
CA LEU A 42 -8.04 3.30 1.84
C LEU A 42 -7.24 4.02 0.76
N THR A 43 -7.31 3.54 -0.48
CA THR A 43 -6.53 4.11 -1.57
C THR A 43 -7.09 5.46 -2.05
N THR A 44 -8.29 5.81 -1.66
CA THR A 44 -8.86 7.12 -1.97
C THR A 44 -8.44 8.18 -0.97
N ASN A 45 -7.74 7.79 0.08
CA ASN A 45 -7.27 8.70 1.10
C ASN A 45 -6.13 9.53 0.55
N THR A 46 -6.21 10.85 0.72
CA THR A 46 -5.17 11.78 0.23
C THR A 46 -4.24 12.28 1.34
N ASP A 47 -4.41 11.76 2.55
CA ASP A 47 -3.59 12.18 3.68
C ASP A 47 -2.16 11.68 3.54
N GLY A 48 -1.22 12.46 4.02
CA GLY A 48 0.17 12.05 4.13
C GLY A 48 0.88 11.98 2.79
N LYS A 49 1.28 13.11 2.25
CA LYS A 49 1.95 13.17 0.96
C LYS A 49 3.20 12.31 0.90
N ASN A 50 4.05 12.37 1.88
CA ASN A 50 5.30 11.63 1.90
C ASN A 50 5.11 10.35 2.71
N GLY A 51 4.89 9.23 2.04
CA GLY A 51 4.61 7.97 2.72
C GLY A 51 3.14 7.76 2.99
N GLY A 52 2.28 8.60 2.44
CA GLY A 52 0.85 8.43 2.52
C GLY A 52 0.29 7.55 1.42
N TRP A 53 -0.94 7.79 1.03
CA TRP A 53 -1.68 6.91 0.12
C TRP A 53 -1.60 7.29 -1.35
N GLU A 54 -0.93 8.40 -1.67
CA GLU A 54 -0.86 8.87 -3.04
C GLU A 54 -0.18 7.83 -3.93
N GLY A 55 -0.82 7.48 -5.04
CA GLY A 55 -0.30 6.49 -5.97
C GLY A 55 -0.54 5.04 -5.54
N SER A 56 -1.22 4.81 -4.41
CA SER A 56 -1.49 3.47 -3.94
C SER A 56 -2.58 2.79 -4.77
N THR A 57 -2.47 1.48 -4.89
CA THR A 57 -3.46 0.65 -5.60
C THR A 57 -3.71 -0.62 -4.80
N VAL A 58 -4.90 -1.18 -4.99
CA VAL A 58 -5.26 -2.47 -4.40
C VAL A 58 -4.86 -3.57 -5.38
N VAL A 59 -4.22 -4.59 -4.86
CA VAL A 59 -3.83 -5.77 -5.65
C VAL A 59 -4.58 -6.98 -5.12
N THR A 60 -5.22 -7.71 -6.02
CA THR A 60 -5.88 -8.97 -5.69
C THR A 60 -4.84 -10.10 -5.73
N GLU A 61 -4.79 -10.87 -4.68
CA GLU A 61 -3.83 -11.97 -4.58
C GLU A 61 -4.38 -13.29 -5.06
#